data_380d74ecca1b303b2af0d2b81eb63026
#
_entry.id   380d74ecca1b303b2af0d2b81eb63026
#
_cell.length_a   1.000
_cell.length_b   1.000
_cell.length_c   1.000
_cell.angle_alpha   90.00
_cell.angle_beta   90.00
_cell.angle_gamma   90.00
#
_symmetry.space_group_name_H-M   'P 1'
#
loop_
_entity.id
_entity.type
_entity.pdbx_description
1 polymer ?
#
loop_
_entity_poly.entity_id
_entity_poly.type
_entity_poly.pdbx_seq_one_letter_code
_entity_poly.pdbx_strand_id
1 'polypeptide(L)'
;MDQTILACSDSGEFQEYIPKSIGHSGEGRRHLAITVLVFNSKGQVLLQKRKHKVFDNIWDFTASTHPLHLENGEDETLEQATERALKVEYDIKSSILLRNLGFFNYFQKIGSLCENEHCAMMVGEYDGILNMDPSVGYEYKWIDKKEFLEDVRNNPENYAPWVREGVKVLKRIGFLAS
;
A
#
# COMPACT_ATOMS: atom_id res chain seq x y z
N MET A 1 -14.46 14.74 7.53
CA MET A 1 -15.07 13.56 8.19
C MET A 1 -14.01 12.47 8.26
N ASP A 2 -13.97 11.65 9.32
CA ASP A 2 -13.06 10.51 9.41
C ASP A 2 -13.54 9.41 8.45
N GLN A 3 -12.63 8.75 7.75
CA GLN A 3 -12.98 7.65 6.84
C GLN A 3 -13.40 6.42 7.64
N THR A 4 -14.39 5.68 7.15
CA THR A 4 -14.79 4.39 7.73
C THR A 4 -14.07 3.26 7.02
N ILE A 5 -13.35 2.44 7.78
CA ILE A 5 -12.56 1.30 7.31
C ILE A 5 -13.10 -0.01 7.89
N LEU A 6 -12.63 -1.13 7.34
CA LEU A 6 -13.12 -2.46 7.63
C LEU A 6 -12.18 -3.16 8.63
N ALA A 7 -12.58 -3.27 9.89
CA ALA A 7 -11.87 -4.10 10.85
C ALA A 7 -12.05 -5.58 10.52
N CYS A 8 -10.98 -6.36 10.69
CA CYS A 8 -10.98 -7.78 10.34
C CYS A 8 -10.17 -8.62 11.34
N SER A 9 -10.32 -9.94 11.22
CA SER A 9 -9.51 -10.92 11.93
C SER A 9 -8.11 -11.05 11.31
N ASP A 10 -7.25 -11.87 11.92
CA ASP A 10 -5.93 -12.22 11.37
C ASP A 10 -6.00 -12.98 10.04
N SER A 11 -7.14 -13.61 9.74
CA SER A 11 -7.44 -14.28 8.46
C SER A 11 -8.13 -13.36 7.44
N GLY A 12 -8.39 -12.10 7.79
CA GLY A 12 -9.05 -11.13 6.91
C GLY A 12 -10.59 -11.18 6.95
N GLU A 13 -11.20 -11.97 7.86
CA GLU A 13 -12.65 -12.01 8.00
C GLU A 13 -13.17 -10.70 8.59
N PHE A 14 -14.15 -10.10 7.93
CA PHE A 14 -14.79 -8.86 8.38
C PHE A 14 -15.36 -9.02 9.81
N GLN A 15 -15.17 -8.00 10.63
CA GLN A 15 -15.67 -7.95 12.01
C GLN A 15 -16.61 -6.78 12.25
N GLU A 16 -16.18 -5.56 11.90
CA GLU A 16 -16.96 -4.34 12.15
C GLU A 16 -16.46 -3.17 11.30
N TYR A 17 -17.29 -2.15 11.15
CA TYR A 17 -16.88 -0.86 10.60
C TYR A 17 -16.33 0.05 11.70
N ILE A 18 -15.18 0.65 11.49
CA ILE A 18 -14.56 1.55 12.45
C ILE A 18 -14.08 2.86 11.80
N PRO A 19 -14.05 3.97 12.52
CA PRO A 19 -13.32 5.16 12.09
C PRO A 19 -11.84 4.82 11.87
N LYS A 20 -11.24 5.34 10.82
CA LYS A 20 -9.82 5.15 10.51
C LYS A 20 -8.90 5.54 11.68
N SER A 21 -9.25 6.62 12.38
CA SER A 21 -8.52 7.07 13.58
C SER A 21 -8.46 6.01 14.68
N ILE A 22 -9.50 5.18 14.83
CA ILE A 22 -9.53 4.08 15.82
C ILE A 22 -8.60 2.94 15.37
N GLY A 23 -8.59 2.62 14.07
CA GLY A 23 -7.69 1.61 13.50
C GLY A 23 -6.21 1.94 13.75
N HIS A 24 -5.86 3.23 13.80
CA HIS A 24 -4.49 3.73 13.88
C HIS A 24 -4.09 4.34 15.23
N SER A 25 -4.89 4.16 16.30
CA SER A 25 -4.60 4.73 17.63
C SER A 25 -4.34 3.65 18.68
N GLY A 26 -3.41 3.90 19.59
CA GLY A 26 -3.06 3.00 20.68
C GLY A 26 -2.44 1.68 20.19
N GLU A 27 -3.12 0.57 20.45
CA GLU A 27 -2.80 -0.75 19.87
C GLU A 27 -3.54 -0.99 18.54
N GLY A 28 -4.47 -0.10 18.18
CA GLY A 28 -5.31 -0.17 17.00
C GLY A 28 -6.18 -1.42 16.88
N ARG A 29 -7.16 -1.35 16.00
CA ARG A 29 -7.91 -2.53 15.57
C ARG A 29 -7.31 -3.04 14.29
N ARG A 30 -7.10 -4.36 14.17
CA ARG A 30 -6.68 -4.93 12.88
C ARG A 30 -7.73 -4.64 11.83
N HIS A 31 -7.30 -4.12 10.71
CA HIS A 31 -8.18 -3.70 9.63
C HIS A 31 -7.58 -4.03 8.26
N LEU A 32 -8.46 -4.08 7.27
CA LEU A 32 -8.07 -4.36 5.89
C LEU A 32 -7.32 -3.17 5.30
N ALA A 33 -6.18 -3.45 4.69
CA ALA A 33 -5.35 -2.47 4.01
C ALA A 33 -4.87 -3.00 2.66
N ILE A 34 -4.31 -2.10 1.86
CA ILE A 34 -3.75 -2.39 0.54
C ILE A 34 -2.42 -1.69 0.42
N THR A 35 -1.46 -2.40 -0.14
CA THR A 35 -0.30 -1.78 -0.76
C THR A 35 -0.22 -2.22 -2.21
N VAL A 36 0.11 -1.31 -3.12
CA VAL A 36 0.21 -1.58 -4.55
C VAL A 36 1.60 -1.27 -5.08
N LEU A 37 2.15 -2.20 -5.85
CA LEU A 37 3.38 -2.02 -6.62
C LEU A 37 3.06 -1.97 -8.10
N VAL A 38 3.21 -0.80 -8.70
CA VAL A 38 3.09 -0.62 -10.15
C VAL A 38 4.43 -0.95 -10.79
N PHE A 39 4.39 -1.69 -11.90
CA PHE A 39 5.56 -1.99 -12.71
C PHE A 39 5.33 -1.56 -14.16
N ASN A 40 6.40 -1.37 -14.91
CA ASN A 40 6.34 -0.98 -16.31
C ASN A 40 6.81 -2.12 -17.23
N SER A 41 6.60 -1.96 -18.55
CA SER A 41 7.02 -2.91 -19.58
C SER A 41 8.54 -3.14 -19.64
N LYS A 42 9.34 -2.28 -19.02
CA LYS A 42 10.79 -2.42 -18.88
C LYS A 42 11.20 -3.28 -17.68
N GLY A 43 10.24 -3.80 -16.91
CA GLY A 43 10.50 -4.58 -15.72
C GLY A 43 10.91 -3.78 -14.48
N GLN A 44 10.77 -2.45 -14.52
CA GLN A 44 11.01 -1.58 -13.37
C GLN A 44 9.77 -1.49 -12.49
N VAL A 45 9.97 -1.20 -11.21
CA VAL A 45 8.90 -0.95 -10.23
C VAL A 45 8.90 0.51 -9.80
N LEU A 46 7.70 1.04 -9.52
CA LEU A 46 7.50 2.41 -9.10
C LEU A 46 7.47 2.51 -7.59
N LEU A 47 8.37 3.29 -7.03
CA LEU A 47 8.41 3.60 -5.60
C LEU A 47 8.06 5.06 -5.35
N GLN A 48 7.42 5.31 -4.21
CA GLN A 48 7.08 6.64 -3.69
C GLN A 48 7.92 6.97 -2.46
N LYS A 49 8.44 8.17 -2.37
CA LYS A 49 8.99 8.70 -1.13
C LYS A 49 7.90 9.44 -0.38
N ARG A 50 7.43 8.84 0.70
CA ARG A 50 6.23 9.26 1.44
C ARG A 50 6.34 10.67 2.00
N LYS A 51 5.22 11.41 1.94
CA LYS A 51 5.00 12.65 2.68
C LYS A 51 3.76 12.47 3.56
N HIS A 52 3.96 12.04 4.79
CA HIS A 52 2.87 11.65 5.67
C HIS A 52 3.24 11.92 7.15
N LYS A 53 2.23 12.01 8.03
CA LYS A 53 2.43 12.24 9.47
C LYS A 53 3.24 11.14 10.16
N VAL A 54 3.15 9.92 9.64
CA VAL A 54 3.89 8.75 10.14
C VAL A 54 4.67 8.12 9.00
N PHE A 55 5.85 7.58 9.27
CA PHE A 55 6.74 7.07 8.24
C PHE A 55 7.02 8.10 7.14
N ASP A 56 7.33 9.32 7.55
CA ASP A 56 7.64 10.44 6.65
C ASP A 56 9.03 10.30 6.04
N ASN A 57 9.18 10.77 4.80
CA ASN A 57 10.46 10.82 4.08
C ASN A 57 11.19 9.47 3.95
N ILE A 58 10.44 8.36 3.87
CA ILE A 58 10.96 7.02 3.60
C ILE A 58 10.32 6.44 2.33
N TRP A 59 10.95 5.44 1.74
CA TRP A 59 10.44 4.78 0.55
C TRP A 59 9.28 3.84 0.86
N ASP A 60 8.28 3.86 0.01
CA ASP A 60 7.13 2.96 0.01
C ASP A 60 7.00 2.29 -1.36
N PHE A 61 6.13 1.30 -1.45
CA PHE A 61 5.57 0.87 -2.72
C PHE A 61 4.91 2.06 -3.44
N THR A 62 4.26 1.84 -4.56
CA THR A 62 3.67 2.92 -5.35
C THR A 62 2.64 3.71 -4.56
N ALA A 63 1.72 3.03 -3.87
CA ALA A 63 0.73 3.64 -2.99
C ALA A 63 0.26 2.64 -1.91
N SER A 64 -0.28 3.18 -0.81
CA SER A 64 -0.84 2.39 0.29
C SER A 64 -2.14 3.05 0.78
N THR A 65 -3.21 2.27 0.94
CA THR A 65 -4.53 2.77 1.29
C THR A 65 -5.38 1.70 1.98
N HIS A 66 -6.62 2.04 2.31
CA HIS A 66 -7.62 1.13 2.89
C HIS A 66 -8.85 1.05 1.98
N PRO A 67 -9.49 -0.11 1.81
CA PRO A 67 -10.86 -0.16 1.35
C PRO A 67 -11.77 0.60 2.32
N LEU A 68 -12.68 1.39 1.79
CA LEU A 68 -13.59 2.22 2.57
C LEU A 68 -15.00 1.65 2.55
N HIS A 69 -15.71 1.80 3.68
CA HIS A 69 -17.15 1.74 3.69
C HIS A 69 -17.71 3.08 3.20
N LEU A 70 -18.48 3.05 2.13
CA LEU A 70 -18.95 4.24 1.43
C LEU A 70 -20.30 4.72 2.00
N GLU A 71 -20.63 5.98 1.76
CA GLU A 71 -21.90 6.58 2.22
C GLU A 71 -23.15 5.91 1.63
N ASN A 72 -23.02 5.22 0.49
CA ASN A 72 -24.10 4.45 -0.13
C ASN A 72 -24.32 3.07 0.53
N GLY A 73 -23.53 2.73 1.56
CA GLY A 73 -23.61 1.47 2.28
C GLY A 73 -22.85 0.31 1.65
N GLU A 74 -22.08 0.55 0.57
CA GLU A 74 -21.23 -0.44 -0.07
C GLU A 74 -19.78 -0.35 0.43
N ASP A 75 -19.04 -1.46 0.35
CA ASP A 75 -17.62 -1.51 0.63
C ASP A 75 -16.84 -1.45 -0.68
N GLU A 76 -15.77 -0.66 -0.71
CA GLU A 76 -14.84 -0.72 -1.83
C GLU A 76 -14.21 -2.12 -1.93
N THR A 77 -14.10 -2.64 -3.15
CA THR A 77 -13.24 -3.80 -3.42
C THR A 77 -11.76 -3.40 -3.33
N LEU A 78 -10.86 -4.39 -3.29
CA LEU A 78 -9.41 -4.13 -3.32
C LEU A 78 -9.00 -3.35 -4.57
N GLU A 79 -9.59 -3.70 -5.72
CA GLU A 79 -9.34 -3.04 -6.99
C GLU A 79 -9.82 -1.58 -6.98
N GLN A 80 -11.05 -1.33 -6.51
CA GLN A 80 -11.62 0.02 -6.43
C GLN A 80 -10.79 0.93 -5.52
N ALA A 81 -10.40 0.44 -4.35
CA ALA A 81 -9.55 1.19 -3.43
C ALA A 81 -8.15 1.45 -4.02
N THR A 82 -7.58 0.47 -4.74
CA THR A 82 -6.30 0.62 -5.44
C THR A 82 -6.40 1.65 -6.55
N GLU A 83 -7.42 1.58 -7.41
CA GLU A 83 -7.65 2.54 -8.50
C GLU A 83 -7.85 3.95 -7.95
N ARG A 84 -8.61 4.09 -6.86
CA ARG A 84 -8.79 5.38 -6.18
C ARG A 84 -7.46 5.95 -5.70
N ALA A 85 -6.60 5.16 -5.06
CA ALA A 85 -5.29 5.61 -4.61
C ALA A 85 -4.40 6.04 -5.78
N LEU A 86 -4.28 5.21 -6.82
CA LEU A 86 -3.48 5.52 -8.00
C LEU A 86 -3.98 6.77 -8.75
N LYS A 87 -5.30 6.96 -8.81
CA LYS A 87 -5.90 8.17 -9.40
C LYS A 87 -5.60 9.42 -8.58
N VAL A 88 -5.74 9.35 -7.25
CA VAL A 88 -5.52 10.51 -6.37
C VAL A 88 -4.04 10.85 -6.28
N GLU A 89 -3.17 9.84 -6.16
CA GLU A 89 -1.75 10.07 -5.89
C GLU A 89 -0.92 10.34 -7.15
N TYR A 90 -1.34 9.81 -8.33
CA TYR A 90 -0.57 9.89 -9.57
C TYR A 90 -1.36 10.36 -10.80
N ASP A 91 -2.64 10.75 -10.64
CA ASP A 91 -3.54 11.10 -11.74
C ASP A 91 -3.69 9.98 -12.81
N ILE A 92 -3.54 8.74 -12.40
CA ILE A 92 -3.77 7.59 -13.27
C ILE A 92 -5.26 7.39 -13.45
N LYS A 93 -5.78 7.67 -14.66
CA LYS A 93 -7.23 7.62 -15.00
C LYS A 93 -7.62 6.40 -15.83
N SER A 94 -6.64 5.74 -16.43
CA SER A 94 -6.89 4.52 -17.20
C SER A 94 -7.04 3.32 -16.29
N SER A 95 -7.90 2.38 -16.67
CA SER A 95 -7.96 1.09 -15.99
C SER A 95 -6.61 0.37 -16.10
N ILE A 96 -6.13 -0.09 -14.96
CA ILE A 96 -4.95 -0.94 -14.85
C ILE A 96 -5.44 -2.35 -14.53
N LEU A 97 -4.88 -3.35 -15.18
CA LEU A 97 -5.14 -4.74 -14.80
C LEU A 97 -4.46 -5.03 -13.46
N LEU A 98 -5.25 -4.95 -12.40
CA LEU A 98 -4.80 -5.20 -11.03
C LEU A 98 -4.87 -6.69 -10.69
N ARG A 99 -3.91 -7.16 -9.90
CA ARG A 99 -3.89 -8.53 -9.37
C ARG A 99 -3.53 -8.49 -7.89
N ASN A 100 -4.31 -9.20 -7.07
CA ASN A 100 -3.95 -9.48 -5.69
C ASN A 100 -3.01 -10.69 -5.65
N LEU A 101 -1.82 -10.53 -5.08
CA LEU A 101 -0.80 -11.56 -4.99
C LEU A 101 -0.77 -12.29 -3.64
N GLY A 102 -1.69 -11.92 -2.76
CA GLY A 102 -1.83 -12.49 -1.42
C GLY A 102 -1.82 -11.43 -0.34
N PHE A 103 -1.86 -11.89 0.91
CA PHE A 103 -1.96 -11.03 2.08
C PHE A 103 -0.79 -11.28 3.02
N PHE A 104 -0.53 -10.28 3.86
CA PHE A 104 0.35 -10.37 5.02
C PHE A 104 -0.22 -9.55 6.18
N ASN A 105 0.09 -9.96 7.40
CA ASN A 105 -0.23 -9.20 8.59
C ASN A 105 1.02 -8.49 9.08
N TYR A 106 0.87 -7.26 9.54
CA TYR A 106 1.93 -6.57 10.26
C TYR A 106 1.36 -5.66 11.33
N PHE A 107 2.22 -5.36 12.30
CA PHE A 107 1.95 -4.41 13.36
C PHE A 107 3.19 -3.54 13.56
N GLN A 108 2.99 -2.23 13.60
CA GLN A 108 4.06 -1.28 13.88
C GLN A 108 3.53 -0.11 14.71
N LYS A 109 4.15 0.12 15.86
CA LYS A 109 3.79 1.23 16.75
C LYS A 109 4.71 2.42 16.53
N ILE A 110 4.16 3.64 16.54
CA ILE A 110 4.88 4.90 16.45
C ILE A 110 4.25 5.90 17.40
N GLY A 111 4.88 6.11 18.55
CA GLY A 111 4.33 6.99 19.59
C GLY A 111 2.95 6.52 20.06
N SER A 112 1.94 7.38 19.91
CA SER A 112 0.53 7.07 20.21
C SER A 112 -0.24 6.46 19.02
N LEU A 113 0.40 6.34 17.85
CA LEU A 113 -0.19 5.78 16.64
C LEU A 113 0.35 4.38 16.37
N CYS A 114 -0.38 3.62 15.56
CA CYS A 114 0.05 2.31 15.11
C CYS A 114 -0.49 1.99 13.72
N GLU A 115 0.17 1.04 13.07
CA GLU A 115 -0.33 0.29 11.93
C GLU A 115 -0.63 -1.13 12.41
N ASN A 116 -1.87 -1.60 12.26
CA ASN A 116 -2.29 -2.95 12.64
C ASN A 116 -3.16 -3.50 11.50
N GLU A 117 -2.52 -4.09 10.51
CA GLU A 117 -3.17 -4.34 9.23
C GLU A 117 -3.11 -5.80 8.78
N HIS A 118 -4.20 -6.22 8.12
CA HIS A 118 -4.24 -7.34 7.20
C HIS A 118 -4.17 -6.75 5.79
N CYS A 119 -2.97 -6.74 5.22
CA CYS A 119 -2.66 -5.96 4.02
C CYS A 119 -2.62 -6.83 2.76
N ALA A 120 -3.41 -6.46 1.74
CA ALA A 120 -3.37 -7.05 0.42
C ALA A 120 -2.17 -6.49 -0.38
N MET A 121 -1.37 -7.40 -0.99
CA MET A 121 -0.31 -7.03 -1.93
C MET A 121 -0.87 -6.99 -3.35
N MET A 122 -1.16 -5.80 -3.85
CA MET A 122 -1.65 -5.58 -5.21
C MET A 122 -0.51 -5.25 -6.16
N VAL A 123 -0.65 -5.67 -7.43
CA VAL A 123 0.26 -5.25 -8.51
C VAL A 123 -0.52 -4.84 -9.74
N GLY A 124 0.07 -3.94 -10.54
CA GLY A 124 -0.50 -3.53 -11.83
C GLY A 124 0.58 -3.03 -12.77
N GLU A 125 0.36 -3.17 -14.09
CA GLU A 125 1.29 -2.66 -15.11
C GLU A 125 0.84 -1.30 -15.63
N TYR A 126 1.79 -0.36 -15.75
CA TYR A 126 1.51 0.98 -16.26
C TYR A 126 2.74 1.61 -16.90
N ASP A 127 2.58 2.07 -18.15
CA ASP A 127 3.61 2.76 -18.94
C ASP A 127 3.27 4.22 -19.26
N GLY A 128 2.17 4.74 -18.69
CA GLY A 128 1.70 6.09 -18.96
C GLY A 128 2.47 7.16 -18.20
N ILE A 129 2.02 8.40 -18.37
CA ILE A 129 2.57 9.57 -17.67
C ILE A 129 2.08 9.58 -16.23
N LEU A 130 2.97 9.87 -15.31
CA LEU A 130 2.70 10.02 -13.89
C LEU A 130 2.70 11.49 -13.49
N ASN A 131 1.64 11.93 -12.80
CA ASN A 131 1.56 13.24 -12.17
C ASN A 131 1.35 13.04 -10.66
N MET A 132 2.45 12.82 -9.93
CA MET A 132 2.36 12.61 -8.48
C MET A 132 1.86 13.87 -7.77
N ASP A 133 0.88 13.71 -6.89
CA ASP A 133 0.43 14.76 -6.00
C ASP A 133 1.53 15.10 -4.97
N PRO A 134 2.05 16.34 -4.95
CA PRO A 134 3.11 16.74 -4.02
C PRO A 134 2.66 16.81 -2.55
N SER A 135 1.37 16.61 -2.27
CA SER A 135 0.85 16.51 -0.91
C SER A 135 1.06 15.12 -0.29
N VAL A 136 1.23 14.07 -1.11
CA VAL A 136 1.35 12.68 -0.67
C VAL A 136 2.76 12.10 -0.77
N GLY A 137 3.60 12.69 -1.61
CA GLY A 137 4.98 12.23 -1.80
C GLY A 137 5.95 13.37 -2.09
N TYR A 138 7.22 13.20 -1.70
CA TYR A 138 8.30 14.13 -2.02
C TYR A 138 8.85 13.89 -3.42
N GLU A 139 8.95 12.61 -3.79
CA GLU A 139 9.45 12.14 -5.08
C GLU A 139 8.97 10.73 -5.38
N TYR A 140 9.05 10.31 -6.63
CA TYR A 140 8.90 8.93 -7.03
C TYR A 140 10.07 8.51 -7.93
N LYS A 141 10.34 7.22 -8.00
CA LYS A 141 11.34 6.67 -8.91
C LYS A 141 10.91 5.34 -9.50
N TRP A 142 11.27 5.13 -10.76
CA TRP A 142 11.35 3.80 -11.36
C TRP A 142 12.69 3.17 -11.01
N ILE A 143 12.68 1.96 -10.51
CA ILE A 143 13.87 1.22 -10.11
C ILE A 143 13.79 -0.21 -10.64
N ASP A 144 14.92 -0.77 -11.07
CA ASP A 144 14.98 -2.17 -11.48
C ASP A 144 14.59 -3.09 -10.34
N LYS A 145 13.84 -4.17 -10.65
CA LYS A 145 13.36 -5.13 -9.63
C LYS A 145 14.48 -5.70 -8.78
N LYS A 146 15.62 -6.03 -9.40
CA LYS A 146 16.77 -6.60 -8.70
C LYS A 146 17.42 -5.56 -7.78
N GLU A 147 17.62 -4.35 -8.27
CA GLU A 147 18.15 -3.24 -7.49
C GLU A 147 17.25 -2.92 -6.30
N PHE A 148 15.94 -2.86 -6.51
CA PHE A 148 14.95 -2.68 -5.43
C PHE A 148 15.09 -3.74 -4.34
N LEU A 149 15.19 -5.03 -4.72
CA LEU A 149 15.34 -6.11 -3.76
C LEU A 149 16.64 -6.05 -2.97
N GLU A 150 17.72 -5.67 -3.63
CA GLU A 150 19.03 -5.50 -3.00
C GLU A 150 19.01 -4.30 -2.04
N ASP A 151 18.38 -3.19 -2.43
CA ASP A 151 18.29 -2.00 -1.59
C ASP A 151 17.41 -2.25 -0.35
N VAL A 152 16.24 -2.85 -0.49
CA VAL A 152 15.40 -3.23 0.69
C VAL A 152 16.13 -4.16 1.65
N ARG A 153 16.97 -5.07 1.13
CA ARG A 153 17.75 -5.98 1.97
C ARG A 153 18.88 -5.27 2.71
N ASN A 154 19.57 -4.36 2.03
CA ASN A 154 20.79 -3.73 2.53
C ASN A 154 20.49 -2.49 3.39
N ASN A 155 19.37 -1.80 3.12
CA ASN A 155 18.96 -0.54 3.73
C ASN A 155 17.48 -0.58 4.17
N PRO A 156 17.06 -1.59 4.97
CA PRO A 156 15.65 -1.81 5.32
C PRO A 156 15.02 -0.62 6.09
N GLU A 157 15.83 0.19 6.77
CA GLU A 157 15.38 1.37 7.51
C GLU A 157 14.92 2.52 6.60
N ASN A 158 15.33 2.52 5.33
CA ASN A 158 14.92 3.51 4.34
C ASN A 158 13.51 3.22 3.78
N TYR A 159 12.89 2.11 4.19
CA TYR A 159 11.63 1.64 3.66
C TYR A 159 10.56 1.52 4.74
N ALA A 160 9.31 1.78 4.36
CA ALA A 160 8.16 1.55 5.22
C ALA A 160 8.11 0.09 5.70
N PRO A 161 7.67 -0.17 6.95
CA PRO A 161 7.68 -1.53 7.52
C PRO A 161 6.97 -2.57 6.67
N TRP A 162 5.82 -2.21 6.08
CA TRP A 162 5.03 -3.10 5.22
C TRP A 162 5.72 -3.44 3.89
N VAL A 163 6.65 -2.60 3.41
CA VAL A 163 7.44 -2.92 2.20
C VAL A 163 8.24 -4.20 2.41
N ARG A 164 8.83 -4.38 3.58
CA ARG A 164 9.59 -5.60 3.90
C ARG A 164 8.70 -6.85 3.91
N GLU A 165 7.48 -6.72 4.43
CA GLU A 165 6.51 -7.83 4.45
C GLU A 165 5.95 -8.11 3.05
N GLY A 166 5.58 -7.09 2.30
CA GLY A 166 5.14 -7.22 0.91
C GLY A 166 6.21 -7.86 0.00
N VAL A 167 7.50 -7.50 0.18
CA VAL A 167 8.61 -8.15 -0.55
C VAL A 167 8.67 -9.66 -0.28
N LYS A 168 8.32 -10.14 0.94
CA LYS A 168 8.24 -11.59 1.20
C LYS A 168 7.14 -12.26 0.36
N VAL A 169 5.98 -11.60 0.22
CA VAL A 169 4.90 -12.08 -0.66
C VAL A 169 5.37 -12.12 -2.11
N LEU A 170 5.94 -11.03 -2.63
CA LEU A 170 6.44 -10.94 -4.00
C LEU A 170 7.51 -11.99 -4.33
N LYS A 171 8.41 -12.29 -3.38
CA LYS A 171 9.42 -13.35 -3.52
C LYS A 171 8.80 -14.74 -3.55
N ARG A 172 7.85 -15.02 -2.65
CA ARG A 172 7.20 -16.34 -2.54
C ARG A 172 6.52 -16.77 -3.83
N ILE A 173 5.94 -15.82 -4.57
CA ILE A 173 5.25 -16.08 -5.83
C ILE A 173 6.14 -15.93 -7.07
N GLY A 174 7.43 -15.62 -6.90
CA GLY A 174 8.38 -15.44 -8.00
C GLY A 174 8.19 -14.15 -8.82
N PHE A 175 7.38 -13.19 -8.37
CA PHE A 175 7.11 -11.94 -9.10
C PHE A 175 8.38 -11.12 -9.36
N LEU A 176 9.36 -11.20 -8.45
CA LEU A 176 10.62 -10.46 -8.51
C LEU A 176 11.79 -11.31 -9.04
N ALA A 177 11.53 -12.54 -9.49
CA ALA A 177 12.57 -13.48 -9.90
C ALA A 177 12.97 -13.39 -11.39
N SER A 178 12.37 -12.48 -12.15
CA SER A 178 12.61 -12.33 -13.60
C SER A 178 13.31 -11.03 -13.92
#